data_691792e127689eb52418e21fdd683493
#
_entry.id   691792e127689eb52418e21fdd683493
#
_cell.length_a   1.000
_cell.length_b   1.000
_cell.length_c   1.000
_cell.angle_alpha   90.00
_cell.angle_beta   90.00
_cell.angle_gamma   90.00
#
_symmetry.space_group_name_H-M   'P 1'
#
loop_
_entity.id
_entity.type
_entity.pdbx_description
1 polymer ?
#
loop_
_entity_poly.entity_id
_entity_poly.type
_entity_poly.pdbx_seq_one_letter_code
_entity_poly.pdbx_strand_id
1 'polypeptide(L)'
;TSEGEIYRYSELIRYLNPSTELCNPEGLKLPIITDVPQLVEYAIALPTKLQSKVKKYYLDGDFVTAANTTWIRSMGLLRKRILSLGEDFVADMVEANDMDYVRNLPAYRLIDLAHELGFINKAGKAKLLKANEFYNYFNNDEANEYEEMPQDEANIIIKACISYILYSNQESFGLQFNDFREKLKSGRVTELFEDDKAMFATCPYFYLKTSVRSLLNLFRECEGIEYDNVVINMQIMFPAIWERLKIEERRALADAYTDYTNASEHKKVSDLNKIMLQVHAFDYVK
;
A
#
# COMPACT_ATOMS: atom_id res chain seq x y z
N THR A 1 25.11 -26.44 4.63
CA THR A 1 24.80 -25.65 5.82
C THR A 1 24.83 -24.18 5.43
N SER A 2 23.71 -23.65 4.97
CA SER A 2 23.61 -22.23 4.71
C SER A 2 23.51 -21.50 6.06
N GLU A 3 24.62 -20.98 6.53
CA GLU A 3 24.56 -19.85 7.44
C GLU A 3 23.71 -18.79 6.73
N GLY A 4 22.60 -18.37 7.34
CA GLY A 4 21.72 -17.37 6.74
C GLY A 4 22.52 -16.12 6.41
N GLU A 5 22.27 -15.54 5.25
CA GLU A 5 22.91 -14.29 4.83
C GLU A 5 22.62 -13.18 5.84
N ILE A 6 23.59 -12.31 6.07
CA ILE A 6 23.46 -11.18 6.97
C ILE A 6 23.08 -9.96 6.17
N TYR A 7 21.96 -9.33 6.52
CA TYR A 7 21.45 -8.14 5.85
C TYR A 7 21.41 -6.94 6.80
N ARG A 8 21.67 -5.76 6.24
CA ARG A 8 21.32 -4.50 6.87
C ARG A 8 19.86 -4.19 6.61
N TYR A 9 19.21 -3.53 7.54
CA TYR A 9 17.83 -3.11 7.36
C TYR A 9 17.65 -2.16 6.16
N SER A 10 18.61 -1.29 5.91
CA SER A 10 18.65 -0.43 4.73
C SER A 10 18.59 -1.22 3.42
N GLU A 11 19.21 -2.38 3.37
CA GLU A 11 19.14 -3.27 2.20
C GLU A 11 17.76 -3.90 2.07
N LEU A 12 17.16 -4.32 3.19
CA LEU A 12 15.80 -4.87 3.19
C LEU A 12 14.77 -3.84 2.72
N ILE A 13 14.87 -2.59 3.19
CA ILE A 13 13.96 -1.52 2.78
C ILE A 13 14.08 -1.19 1.29
N ARG A 14 15.24 -1.41 0.65
CA ARG A 14 15.38 -1.21 -0.81
C ARG A 14 14.42 -2.06 -1.62
N TYR A 15 14.02 -3.23 -1.11
CA TYR A 15 13.00 -4.07 -1.76
C TYR A 15 11.60 -3.50 -1.65
N LEU A 16 11.37 -2.61 -0.69
CA LEU A 16 10.08 -1.95 -0.45
C LEU A 16 10.07 -0.50 -0.95
N ASN A 17 11.24 0.09 -1.24
CA ASN A 17 11.31 1.48 -1.63
C ASN A 17 11.02 1.61 -3.13
N PRO A 18 9.89 2.22 -3.53
CA PRO A 18 9.68 2.56 -4.93
C PRO A 18 10.80 3.52 -5.35
N SER A 19 11.45 3.26 -6.49
CA SER A 19 12.36 4.25 -7.04
C SER A 19 11.58 5.56 -7.19
N THR A 20 12.20 6.69 -6.86
CA THR A 20 11.61 8.04 -6.94
C THR A 20 11.10 8.39 -8.34
N GLU A 21 11.55 7.66 -9.37
CA GLU A 21 11.09 7.77 -10.74
C GLU A 21 9.73 7.12 -10.99
N LEU A 22 9.30 6.18 -10.12
CA LEU A 22 8.13 5.34 -10.33
C LEU A 22 6.85 5.91 -9.76
N CYS A 23 6.95 6.73 -8.73
CA CYS A 23 5.77 7.27 -8.05
C CYS A 23 6.04 8.69 -7.54
N ASN A 24 5.28 9.64 -8.04
CA ASN A 24 5.24 10.97 -7.46
C ASN A 24 3.99 11.11 -6.58
N PRO A 25 4.12 11.06 -5.23
CA PRO A 25 2.97 11.15 -4.33
C PRO A 25 2.18 12.46 -4.46
N GLU A 26 2.83 13.52 -4.93
CA GLU A 26 2.16 14.80 -5.19
C GLU A 26 1.35 14.80 -6.48
N GLY A 27 1.53 13.75 -7.31
CA GLY A 27 0.93 13.63 -8.62
C GLY A 27 1.53 14.56 -9.66
N LEU A 28 1.02 14.47 -10.88
CA LEU A 28 1.38 15.39 -11.95
C LEU A 28 0.68 16.73 -11.74
N LYS A 29 1.45 17.81 -11.72
CA LYS A 29 0.88 19.16 -11.80
C LYS A 29 0.41 19.41 -13.22
N LEU A 30 -0.88 19.28 -13.43
CA LEU A 30 -1.48 19.60 -14.72
C LEU A 30 -1.32 21.10 -15.00
N PRO A 31 -1.10 21.50 -16.27
CA PRO A 31 -1.14 22.90 -16.67
C PRO A 31 -2.46 23.55 -16.26
N ILE A 32 -2.48 24.89 -16.14
CA ILE A 32 -3.71 25.67 -15.93
C ILE A 32 -4.51 25.68 -17.25
N ILE A 33 -4.71 24.51 -17.81
CA ILE A 33 -5.56 24.26 -18.98
C ILE A 33 -6.89 23.83 -18.40
N THR A 34 -7.93 24.52 -18.76
CA THR A 34 -9.31 24.17 -18.35
C THR A 34 -9.91 23.13 -19.26
N ASP A 35 -9.37 22.92 -20.45
CA ASP A 35 -9.89 22.03 -21.47
C ASP A 35 -9.45 20.57 -21.26
N VAL A 36 -10.40 19.70 -20.93
CA VAL A 36 -10.18 18.25 -20.73
C VAL A 36 -9.62 17.54 -21.95
N PRO A 37 -10.06 17.80 -23.20
CA PRO A 37 -9.44 17.21 -24.37
C PRO A 37 -7.93 17.37 -24.48
N GLN A 38 -7.39 18.51 -24.04
CA GLN A 38 -5.93 18.73 -23.98
C GLN A 38 -5.31 17.98 -22.80
N LEU A 39 -6.00 17.93 -21.64
CA LEU A 39 -5.50 17.23 -20.45
C LEU A 39 -5.38 15.73 -20.66
N VAL A 40 -6.21 15.13 -21.49
CA VAL A 40 -6.16 13.69 -21.78
C VAL A 40 -4.83 13.26 -22.42
N GLU A 41 -4.08 14.17 -23.04
CA GLU A 41 -2.74 13.89 -23.58
C GLU A 41 -1.72 13.52 -22.48
N TYR A 42 -1.93 14.01 -21.26
CA TYR A 42 -1.11 13.65 -20.10
C TYR A 42 -1.47 12.28 -19.50
N ALA A 43 -2.55 11.66 -19.97
CA ALA A 43 -2.97 10.32 -19.54
C ALA A 43 -2.19 9.22 -20.30
N ILE A 44 -0.86 9.21 -20.16
CA ILE A 44 0.02 8.33 -20.94
C ILE A 44 -0.22 6.82 -20.67
N ALA A 45 -0.84 6.47 -19.54
CA ALA A 45 -1.26 5.11 -19.25
C ALA A 45 -2.51 4.67 -20.05
N LEU A 46 -3.22 5.60 -20.68
CA LEU A 46 -4.30 5.27 -21.59
C LEU A 46 -3.76 4.99 -22.99
N PRO A 47 -4.11 3.86 -23.62
CA PRO A 47 -3.84 3.64 -25.03
C PRO A 47 -4.39 4.78 -25.89
N THR A 48 -3.68 5.20 -26.93
CA THR A 48 -4.05 6.33 -27.82
C THR A 48 -5.50 6.23 -28.31
N LYS A 49 -5.97 5.02 -28.64
CA LYS A 49 -7.35 4.77 -29.04
C LYS A 49 -8.36 5.15 -27.96
N LEU A 50 -8.05 4.91 -26.68
CA LEU A 50 -8.91 5.29 -25.55
C LEU A 50 -8.83 6.79 -25.27
N GLN A 51 -7.65 7.39 -25.36
CA GLN A 51 -7.53 8.84 -25.26
C GLN A 51 -8.41 9.56 -26.29
N SER A 52 -8.37 9.08 -27.55
CA SER A 52 -9.22 9.62 -28.62
C SER A 52 -10.72 9.43 -28.33
N LYS A 53 -11.12 8.29 -27.74
CA LYS A 53 -12.52 8.06 -27.35
C LYS A 53 -12.96 8.99 -26.23
N VAL A 54 -12.17 9.14 -25.17
CA VAL A 54 -12.48 10.04 -24.04
C VAL A 54 -12.63 11.48 -24.55
N LYS A 55 -11.70 11.94 -25.42
CA LYS A 55 -11.79 13.25 -26.05
C LYS A 55 -13.10 13.41 -26.84
N LYS A 56 -13.45 12.40 -27.65
CA LYS A 56 -14.66 12.43 -28.46
C LYS A 56 -15.91 12.52 -27.58
N TYR A 57 -16.09 11.64 -26.61
CA TYR A 57 -17.23 11.66 -25.71
C TYR A 57 -17.39 13.00 -25.01
N TYR A 58 -16.28 13.55 -24.53
CA TYR A 58 -16.29 14.86 -23.87
C TYR A 58 -16.73 15.99 -24.81
N LEU A 59 -16.22 16.02 -26.05
CA LEU A 59 -16.58 17.04 -27.04
C LEU A 59 -18.02 16.90 -27.55
N ASP A 60 -18.53 15.67 -27.57
CA ASP A 60 -19.93 15.36 -27.94
C ASP A 60 -20.90 15.68 -26.78
N GLY A 61 -20.40 16.14 -25.60
CA GLY A 61 -21.20 16.43 -24.42
C GLY A 61 -21.57 15.21 -23.57
N ASP A 62 -21.09 14.01 -23.96
CA ASP A 62 -21.29 12.76 -23.19
C ASP A 62 -20.26 12.69 -22.04
N PHE A 63 -20.47 13.55 -21.04
CA PHE A 63 -19.57 13.69 -19.90
C PHE A 63 -19.52 12.44 -19.01
N VAL A 64 -20.66 11.76 -18.85
CA VAL A 64 -20.77 10.51 -18.11
C VAL A 64 -19.84 9.45 -18.69
N THR A 65 -19.93 9.19 -19.99
CA THR A 65 -19.10 8.17 -20.66
C THR A 65 -17.62 8.54 -20.64
N ALA A 66 -17.30 9.82 -20.81
CA ALA A 66 -15.90 10.29 -20.74
C ALA A 66 -15.31 10.06 -19.33
N ALA A 67 -16.03 10.46 -18.27
CA ALA A 67 -15.61 10.31 -16.89
C ALA A 67 -15.54 8.82 -16.50
N ASN A 68 -16.57 8.02 -16.81
CA ASN A 68 -16.62 6.60 -16.48
C ASN A 68 -15.50 5.81 -17.15
N THR A 69 -15.24 6.07 -18.44
CA THR A 69 -14.13 5.42 -19.15
C THR A 69 -12.80 5.72 -18.47
N THR A 70 -12.57 6.95 -18.07
CA THR A 70 -11.35 7.39 -17.39
C THR A 70 -11.23 6.76 -16.00
N TRP A 71 -12.33 6.77 -15.22
CA TRP A 71 -12.38 6.22 -13.87
C TRP A 71 -12.13 4.71 -13.84
N ILE A 72 -12.86 3.94 -14.64
CA ILE A 72 -12.74 2.48 -14.68
C ILE A 72 -11.30 2.06 -15.04
N ARG A 73 -10.69 2.74 -16.00
CA ARG A 73 -9.29 2.46 -16.40
C ARG A 73 -8.30 2.83 -15.30
N SER A 74 -8.54 3.94 -14.62
CA SER A 74 -7.69 4.38 -13.51
C SER A 74 -7.75 3.40 -12.34
N MET A 75 -8.94 2.98 -11.92
CA MET A 75 -9.09 2.03 -10.82
C MET A 75 -8.55 0.64 -11.20
N GLY A 76 -8.73 0.20 -12.44
CA GLY A 76 -8.12 -1.04 -12.94
C GLY A 76 -6.59 -1.01 -12.91
N LEU A 77 -5.98 0.11 -13.33
CA LEU A 77 -4.52 0.28 -13.26
C LEU A 77 -4.03 0.36 -11.81
N LEU A 78 -4.71 1.11 -10.95
CA LEU A 78 -4.34 1.23 -9.54
C LEU A 78 -4.41 -0.13 -8.83
N ARG A 79 -5.48 -0.91 -9.09
CA ARG A 79 -5.61 -2.29 -8.60
C ARG A 79 -4.45 -3.17 -9.06
N LYS A 80 -4.12 -3.15 -10.35
CA LYS A 80 -3.00 -3.90 -10.91
C LYS A 80 -1.68 -3.55 -10.22
N ARG A 81 -1.42 -2.25 -10.02
CA ARG A 81 -0.22 -1.76 -9.31
C ARG A 81 -0.18 -2.26 -7.86
N ILE A 82 -1.28 -2.15 -7.12
CA ILE A 82 -1.34 -2.58 -5.72
C ILE A 82 -1.15 -4.10 -5.62
N LEU A 83 -1.85 -4.89 -6.43
CA LEU A 83 -1.72 -6.35 -6.41
C LEU A 83 -0.33 -6.83 -6.88
N SER A 84 0.40 -6.03 -7.67
CA SER A 84 1.78 -6.35 -8.04
C SER A 84 2.76 -6.36 -6.86
N LEU A 85 2.36 -5.84 -5.70
CA LEU A 85 3.12 -5.93 -4.45
C LEU A 85 3.09 -7.33 -3.83
N GLY A 86 2.16 -8.16 -4.27
CA GLY A 86 1.85 -9.49 -3.74
C GLY A 86 0.47 -9.52 -3.12
N GLU A 87 -0.35 -10.50 -3.52
CA GLU A 87 -1.74 -10.61 -3.02
C GLU A 87 -1.78 -10.86 -1.51
N ASP A 88 -0.89 -11.73 -1.00
CA ASP A 88 -0.80 -12.01 0.44
C ASP A 88 -0.44 -10.77 1.25
N PHE A 89 0.47 -9.95 0.71
CA PHE A 89 0.84 -8.67 1.33
C PHE A 89 -0.35 -7.70 1.37
N VAL A 90 -1.11 -7.62 0.28
CA VAL A 90 -2.31 -6.76 0.25
C VAL A 90 -3.38 -7.30 1.19
N ALA A 91 -3.54 -8.64 1.29
CA ALA A 91 -4.44 -9.28 2.24
C ALA A 91 -4.09 -8.89 3.69
N ASP A 92 -2.82 -8.95 4.05
CA ASP A 92 -2.34 -8.52 5.36
C ASP A 92 -2.64 -7.03 5.62
N MET A 93 -2.46 -6.18 4.62
CA MET A 93 -2.71 -4.74 4.74
C MET A 93 -4.18 -4.39 4.98
N VAL A 94 -5.11 -5.14 4.37
CA VAL A 94 -6.55 -4.93 4.52
C VAL A 94 -7.18 -5.81 5.60
N GLU A 95 -6.37 -6.63 6.30
CA GLU A 95 -6.81 -7.58 7.33
C GLU A 95 -7.87 -8.56 6.80
N ALA A 96 -7.71 -9.01 5.55
CA ALA A 96 -8.64 -9.91 4.90
C ALA A 96 -8.04 -11.30 4.70
N ASN A 97 -8.87 -12.33 4.97
CA ASN A 97 -8.52 -13.73 4.70
C ASN A 97 -9.11 -14.22 3.36
N ASP A 98 -10.02 -13.43 2.76
CA ASP A 98 -10.67 -13.76 1.49
C ASP A 98 -9.89 -13.13 0.32
N MET A 99 -9.23 -13.98 -0.46
CA MET A 99 -8.45 -13.55 -1.62
C MET A 99 -9.31 -13.00 -2.76
N ASP A 100 -10.56 -13.44 -2.90
CA ASP A 100 -11.48 -12.88 -3.88
C ASP A 100 -11.87 -11.44 -3.51
N TYR A 101 -12.03 -11.16 -2.22
CA TYR A 101 -12.18 -9.79 -1.74
C TYR A 101 -10.93 -8.94 -2.03
N VAL A 102 -9.73 -9.47 -1.76
CA VAL A 102 -8.46 -8.77 -2.03
C VAL A 102 -8.31 -8.40 -3.50
N ARG A 103 -8.62 -9.32 -4.41
CA ARG A 103 -8.56 -9.08 -5.86
C ARG A 103 -9.61 -8.07 -6.34
N ASN A 104 -10.73 -7.97 -5.63
CA ASN A 104 -11.88 -7.14 -5.98
C ASN A 104 -12.10 -5.96 -5.03
N LEU A 105 -11.04 -5.48 -4.38
CA LEU A 105 -11.13 -4.34 -3.47
C LEU A 105 -11.91 -3.17 -4.08
N PRO A 106 -12.84 -2.56 -3.35
CA PRO A 106 -13.58 -1.40 -3.83
C PRO A 106 -12.65 -0.19 -4.01
N ALA A 107 -13.05 0.74 -4.88
CA ALA A 107 -12.21 1.88 -5.27
C ALA A 107 -11.72 2.70 -4.07
N TYR A 108 -12.56 2.96 -3.08
CA TYR A 108 -12.16 3.71 -1.89
C TYR A 108 -11.04 3.01 -1.10
N ARG A 109 -11.06 1.67 -1.01
CA ARG A 109 -10.00 0.90 -0.34
C ARG A 109 -8.70 0.91 -1.13
N LEU A 110 -8.77 0.87 -2.46
CA LEU A 110 -7.59 1.04 -3.32
C LEU A 110 -6.94 2.42 -3.14
N ILE A 111 -7.76 3.47 -3.02
CA ILE A 111 -7.29 4.84 -2.78
C ILE A 111 -6.67 4.96 -1.38
N ASP A 112 -7.29 4.36 -0.37
CA ASP A 112 -6.77 4.32 0.99
C ASP A 112 -5.42 3.62 1.03
N LEU A 113 -5.31 2.43 0.43
CA LEU A 113 -4.06 1.70 0.33
C LEU A 113 -2.98 2.48 -0.41
N ALA A 114 -3.31 3.10 -1.55
CA ALA A 114 -2.36 3.91 -2.30
C ALA A 114 -1.79 5.06 -1.45
N HIS A 115 -2.62 5.64 -0.57
CA HIS A 115 -2.16 6.66 0.37
C HIS A 115 -1.33 6.07 1.52
N GLU A 116 -1.75 4.96 2.11
CA GLU A 116 -0.99 4.27 3.16
C GLU A 116 0.39 3.80 2.66
N LEU A 117 0.45 3.34 1.43
CA LEU A 117 1.66 2.94 0.73
C LEU A 117 2.56 4.14 0.33
N GLY A 118 2.07 5.37 0.47
CA GLY A 118 2.81 6.57 0.09
C GLY A 118 2.84 6.85 -1.42
N PHE A 119 2.00 6.17 -2.21
CA PHE A 119 1.93 6.39 -3.66
C PHE A 119 1.19 7.66 -4.04
N ILE A 120 0.29 8.09 -3.18
CA ILE A 120 -0.39 9.37 -3.27
C ILE A 120 -0.33 10.10 -1.93
N ASN A 121 -0.23 11.43 -1.97
CA ASN A 121 -0.29 12.24 -0.76
C ASN A 121 -1.74 12.45 -0.28
N LYS A 122 -1.90 13.14 0.86
CA LYS A 122 -3.22 13.44 1.45
C LYS A 122 -4.13 14.20 0.49
N ALA A 123 -3.58 15.12 -0.32
CA ALA A 123 -4.36 15.88 -1.29
C ALA A 123 -4.84 14.99 -2.44
N GLY A 124 -4.01 14.07 -2.92
CA GLY A 124 -4.37 13.07 -3.92
C GLY A 124 -5.47 12.15 -3.45
N LYS A 125 -5.34 11.64 -2.22
CA LYS A 125 -6.40 10.84 -1.58
C LYS A 125 -7.72 11.58 -1.56
N ALA A 126 -7.74 12.82 -1.06
CA ALA A 126 -8.97 13.61 -0.97
C ALA A 126 -9.63 13.85 -2.35
N LYS A 127 -8.83 14.17 -3.38
CA LYS A 127 -9.34 14.38 -4.74
C LYS A 127 -9.89 13.10 -5.37
N LEU A 128 -9.21 11.98 -5.20
CA LEU A 128 -9.67 10.69 -5.72
C LEU A 128 -10.91 10.18 -4.98
N LEU A 129 -11.02 10.38 -3.65
CA LEU A 129 -12.23 10.05 -2.90
C LEU A 129 -13.41 10.92 -3.35
N LYS A 130 -13.20 12.21 -3.62
CA LYS A 130 -14.25 13.07 -4.17
C LYS A 130 -14.68 12.62 -5.57
N ALA A 131 -13.73 12.23 -6.42
CA ALA A 131 -14.03 11.64 -7.72
C ALA A 131 -14.85 10.34 -7.58
N ASN A 132 -14.54 9.49 -6.58
CA ASN A 132 -15.29 8.28 -6.28
C ASN A 132 -16.73 8.57 -5.84
N GLU A 133 -16.96 9.62 -5.05
CA GLU A 133 -18.31 10.05 -4.66
C GLU A 133 -19.14 10.42 -5.88
N PHE A 134 -18.62 11.26 -6.78
CA PHE A 134 -19.31 11.63 -8.00
C PHE A 134 -19.53 10.44 -8.95
N TYR A 135 -18.49 9.59 -9.12
CA TYR A 135 -18.65 8.39 -9.94
C TYR A 135 -19.78 7.50 -9.42
N ASN A 136 -19.83 7.24 -8.12
CA ASN A 136 -20.88 6.41 -7.52
C ASN A 136 -22.26 7.08 -7.60
N TYR A 137 -22.33 8.39 -7.41
CA TYR A 137 -23.58 9.16 -7.46
C TYR A 137 -24.24 9.05 -8.83
N PHE A 138 -23.50 9.29 -9.91
CA PHE A 138 -24.02 9.29 -11.28
C PHE A 138 -24.13 7.89 -11.91
N ASN A 139 -23.66 6.83 -11.25
CA ASN A 139 -23.76 5.45 -11.72
C ASN A 139 -24.63 4.57 -10.80
N ASN A 140 -25.34 5.16 -9.84
CA ASN A 140 -26.28 4.43 -9.00
C ASN A 140 -27.69 4.47 -9.61
N ASP A 141 -28.05 3.41 -10.28
CA ASP A 141 -29.31 3.27 -11.02
C ASP A 141 -30.57 3.46 -10.15
N GLU A 142 -30.48 3.18 -8.83
CA GLU A 142 -31.62 3.29 -7.92
C GLU A 142 -31.95 4.74 -7.51
N ALA A 143 -30.96 5.64 -7.55
CA ALA A 143 -31.10 6.99 -7.01
C ALA A 143 -31.30 8.09 -8.07
N ASN A 144 -30.83 7.90 -9.31
CA ASN A 144 -30.65 9.02 -10.25
C ASN A 144 -30.97 8.67 -11.71
N GLU A 145 -32.09 8.00 -11.94
CA GLU A 145 -32.53 7.53 -13.29
C GLU A 145 -32.55 8.62 -14.39
N TYR A 146 -32.44 9.91 -14.02
CA TYR A 146 -32.59 11.05 -14.94
C TYR A 146 -31.57 12.19 -14.76
N GLU A 147 -30.57 12.01 -13.91
CA GLU A 147 -29.60 13.08 -13.71
C GLU A 147 -28.35 12.86 -14.56
N GLU A 148 -28.13 13.73 -15.54
CA GLU A 148 -26.93 13.73 -16.36
C GLU A 148 -25.76 14.33 -15.55
N MET A 149 -24.57 13.75 -15.68
CA MET A 149 -23.36 14.27 -15.04
C MET A 149 -22.99 15.62 -15.66
N PRO A 150 -22.96 16.72 -14.87
CA PRO A 150 -22.48 18.00 -15.37
C PRO A 150 -21.01 17.97 -15.74
N GLN A 151 -20.60 18.91 -16.59
CA GLN A 151 -19.23 19.01 -17.06
C GLN A 151 -18.21 19.18 -15.92
N ASP A 152 -18.56 19.94 -14.88
CA ASP A 152 -17.63 20.22 -13.77
C ASP A 152 -17.33 19.00 -12.94
N GLU A 153 -18.29 18.12 -12.67
CA GLU A 153 -18.11 16.86 -11.99
C GLU A 153 -17.27 15.88 -12.82
N ALA A 154 -17.54 15.80 -14.11
CA ALA A 154 -16.72 15.01 -15.03
C ALA A 154 -15.25 15.51 -15.05
N ASN A 155 -15.06 16.81 -15.04
CA ASN A 155 -13.72 17.44 -14.95
C ASN A 155 -13.00 17.03 -13.67
N ILE A 156 -13.68 17.00 -12.53
CA ILE A 156 -13.09 16.57 -11.25
C ILE A 156 -12.61 15.13 -11.34
N ILE A 157 -13.44 14.22 -11.86
CA ILE A 157 -13.09 12.81 -12.02
C ILE A 157 -11.88 12.66 -12.95
N ILE A 158 -11.96 13.24 -14.16
CA ILE A 158 -10.93 13.08 -15.19
C ILE A 158 -9.59 13.67 -14.72
N LYS A 159 -9.60 14.88 -14.15
CA LYS A 159 -8.40 15.54 -13.63
C LYS A 159 -7.74 14.76 -12.49
N ALA A 160 -8.52 14.25 -11.53
CA ALA A 160 -8.00 13.45 -10.43
C ALA A 160 -7.34 12.16 -10.95
N CYS A 161 -8.00 11.45 -11.86
CA CYS A 161 -7.47 10.24 -12.49
C CYS A 161 -6.16 10.48 -13.23
N ILE A 162 -6.09 11.53 -14.04
CA ILE A 162 -4.89 11.85 -14.82
C ILE A 162 -3.74 12.25 -13.87
N SER A 163 -4.01 13.16 -12.93
CA SER A 163 -2.96 13.70 -12.05
C SER A 163 -2.29 12.66 -11.17
N TYR A 164 -3.03 11.65 -10.71
CA TYR A 164 -2.51 10.74 -9.67
C TYR A 164 -2.31 9.30 -10.16
N ILE A 165 -2.93 8.90 -11.27
CA ILE A 165 -2.90 7.50 -11.70
C ILE A 165 -2.43 7.35 -13.14
N LEU A 166 -3.02 8.10 -14.09
CA LEU A 166 -2.82 7.87 -15.52
C LEU A 166 -1.60 8.59 -16.11
N TYR A 167 -0.93 9.45 -15.35
CA TYR A 167 0.24 10.19 -15.81
C TYR A 167 1.48 9.31 -16.03
N SER A 168 1.45 8.07 -15.54
CA SER A 168 2.52 7.10 -15.66
C SER A 168 1.99 5.79 -16.23
N ASN A 169 2.65 5.23 -17.23
CA ASN A 169 2.30 3.96 -17.86
C ASN A 169 2.89 2.74 -17.15
N GLN A 170 3.51 2.91 -16.01
CA GLN A 170 4.04 1.80 -15.24
C GLN A 170 2.91 0.94 -14.69
N GLU A 171 3.03 -0.36 -14.90
CA GLU A 171 2.01 -1.33 -14.50
C GLU A 171 2.22 -1.87 -13.09
N SER A 172 3.42 -1.67 -12.52
CA SER A 172 3.76 -2.10 -11.16
C SER A 172 4.55 -1.01 -10.44
N PHE A 173 4.56 -1.07 -9.13
CA PHE A 173 5.37 -0.15 -8.31
C PHE A 173 6.84 -0.59 -8.20
N GLY A 174 7.25 -1.65 -8.88
CA GLY A 174 8.62 -2.17 -8.84
C GLY A 174 9.07 -2.70 -7.48
N LEU A 175 8.13 -2.86 -6.55
CA LEU A 175 8.39 -3.38 -5.21
C LEU A 175 8.47 -4.89 -5.25
N GLN A 176 9.45 -5.45 -4.53
CA GLN A 176 9.65 -6.89 -4.45
C GLN A 176 9.39 -7.37 -3.03
N PHE A 177 8.12 -7.34 -2.64
CA PHE A 177 7.71 -7.71 -1.29
C PHE A 177 8.02 -9.18 -0.97
N ASN A 178 7.87 -10.08 -1.94
CA ASN A 178 8.23 -11.47 -1.76
C ASN A 178 9.72 -11.62 -1.45
N ASP A 179 10.59 -10.87 -2.14
CA ASP A 179 12.03 -10.87 -1.86
C ASP A 179 12.32 -10.32 -0.47
N PHE A 180 11.60 -9.31 -0.02
CA PHE A 180 11.72 -8.78 1.33
C PHE A 180 11.38 -9.86 2.38
N ARG A 181 10.27 -10.58 2.21
CA ARG A 181 9.89 -11.69 3.11
C ARG A 181 10.93 -12.81 3.08
N GLU A 182 11.39 -13.22 1.89
CA GLU A 182 12.43 -14.24 1.76
C GLU A 182 13.73 -13.82 2.43
N LYS A 183 14.13 -12.57 2.33
CA LYS A 183 15.29 -12.05 3.04
C LYS A 183 15.12 -12.12 4.56
N LEU A 184 13.95 -11.80 5.10
CA LEU A 184 13.68 -11.91 6.53
C LEU A 184 13.75 -13.36 7.05
N LYS A 185 13.42 -14.36 6.21
CA LYS A 185 13.50 -15.79 6.55
C LYS A 185 14.93 -16.33 6.44
N SER A 186 15.58 -16.03 5.31
CA SER A 186 16.90 -16.61 4.96
C SER A 186 18.08 -15.88 5.58
N GLY A 187 17.89 -14.64 6.03
CA GLY A 187 18.97 -13.79 6.55
C GLY A 187 18.71 -13.24 7.94
N ARG A 188 19.78 -12.77 8.57
CA ARG A 188 19.75 -12.16 9.90
C ARG A 188 20.23 -10.71 9.81
N VAL A 189 19.47 -9.81 10.40
CA VAL A 189 19.95 -8.47 10.74
C VAL A 189 20.73 -8.63 12.05
N THR A 190 22.06 -8.57 11.99
CA THR A 190 22.89 -8.77 13.19
C THR A 190 23.08 -7.52 14.01
N GLU A 191 22.98 -6.37 13.37
CA GLU A 191 23.07 -5.05 14.01
C GLU A 191 22.44 -3.99 13.09
N LEU A 192 22.05 -2.87 13.69
CA LEU A 192 21.62 -1.69 12.97
C LEU A 192 22.75 -0.65 13.01
N PHE A 193 23.13 -0.19 11.84
CA PHE A 193 24.08 0.91 11.70
C PHE A 193 23.40 2.27 11.90
N GLU A 194 24.15 3.34 12.05
CA GLU A 194 23.59 4.68 12.22
C GLU A 194 22.76 5.13 11.01
N ASP A 195 23.15 4.70 9.79
CA ASP A 195 22.36 4.94 8.57
C ASP A 195 21.00 4.24 8.61
N ASP A 196 20.93 3.02 9.16
CA ASP A 196 19.68 2.29 9.33
C ASP A 196 18.77 2.99 10.33
N LYS A 197 19.31 3.46 11.45
CA LYS A 197 18.58 4.22 12.48
C LYS A 197 18.05 5.53 11.90
N ALA A 198 18.88 6.26 11.13
CA ALA A 198 18.45 7.48 10.45
C ALA A 198 17.31 7.22 9.46
N MET A 199 17.37 6.11 8.74
CA MET A 199 16.30 5.69 7.82
C MET A 199 15.03 5.36 8.57
N PHE A 200 15.08 4.63 9.69
CA PHE A 200 13.90 4.41 10.54
C PHE A 200 13.30 5.71 11.04
N ALA A 201 14.12 6.72 11.34
CA ALA A 201 13.63 8.01 11.80
C ALA A 201 12.85 8.77 10.71
N THR A 202 13.16 8.55 9.45
CA THR A 202 12.63 9.34 8.32
C THR A 202 11.71 8.56 7.38
N CYS A 203 11.76 7.21 7.37
CA CYS A 203 10.96 6.41 6.45
C CYS A 203 9.46 6.63 6.66
N PRO A 204 8.64 6.53 5.59
CA PRO A 204 7.20 6.56 5.71
C PRO A 204 6.69 5.46 6.66
N TYR A 205 5.65 5.77 7.42
CA TYR A 205 5.09 4.85 8.44
C TYR A 205 4.71 3.47 7.89
N PHE A 206 4.32 3.43 6.64
CA PHE A 206 4.03 2.20 5.92
C PHE A 206 5.15 1.14 6.05
N TYR A 207 6.42 1.52 5.94
CA TYR A 207 7.53 0.55 6.06
C TYR A 207 7.60 -0.08 7.44
N LEU A 208 7.33 0.71 8.48
CA LEU A 208 7.30 0.22 9.86
C LEU A 208 6.14 -0.75 10.05
N LYS A 209 4.94 -0.37 9.62
CA LYS A 209 3.74 -1.22 9.68
C LYS A 209 3.94 -2.53 8.93
N THR A 210 4.47 -2.47 7.71
CA THR A 210 4.75 -3.64 6.88
C THR A 210 5.79 -4.56 7.53
N SER A 211 6.88 -3.99 8.04
CA SER A 211 7.92 -4.76 8.73
C SER A 211 7.36 -5.52 9.92
N VAL A 212 6.55 -4.86 10.77
CA VAL A 212 5.91 -5.50 11.91
C VAL A 212 5.01 -6.65 11.48
N ARG A 213 4.12 -6.41 10.53
CA ARG A 213 3.17 -7.43 10.04
C ARG A 213 3.89 -8.61 9.42
N SER A 214 4.89 -8.34 8.56
CA SER A 214 5.69 -9.40 7.94
C SER A 214 6.41 -10.25 8.98
N LEU A 215 7.02 -9.63 9.99
CA LEU A 215 7.71 -10.34 11.05
C LEU A 215 6.74 -11.20 11.87
N LEU A 216 5.57 -10.68 12.25
CA LEU A 216 4.57 -11.43 13.00
C LEU A 216 3.99 -12.59 12.19
N ASN A 217 3.73 -12.42 10.89
CA ASN A 217 3.26 -13.48 10.02
C ASN A 217 4.33 -14.56 9.82
N LEU A 218 5.57 -14.18 9.55
CA LEU A 218 6.68 -15.13 9.43
C LEU A 218 6.94 -15.86 10.76
N PHE A 219 6.82 -15.19 11.90
CA PHE A 219 6.92 -15.82 13.22
C PHE A 219 5.84 -16.91 13.44
N ARG A 220 4.68 -16.73 12.81
CA ARG A 220 3.59 -17.72 12.84
C ARG A 220 3.85 -18.89 11.92
N GLU A 221 4.34 -18.62 10.70
CA GLU A 221 4.40 -19.56 9.58
C GLU A 221 5.70 -20.36 9.54
N CYS A 222 6.83 -19.76 9.95
CA CYS A 222 8.15 -20.37 9.82
C CYS A 222 8.45 -21.42 10.89
N GLU A 223 9.30 -22.37 10.55
CA GLU A 223 9.82 -23.39 11.44
C GLU A 223 11.36 -23.53 11.30
N GLY A 224 12.00 -24.21 12.24
CA GLY A 224 13.44 -24.52 12.17
C GLY A 224 14.32 -23.27 12.08
N ILE A 225 15.27 -23.28 11.13
CA ILE A 225 16.26 -22.20 10.95
C ILE A 225 15.61 -20.89 10.51
N GLU A 226 14.58 -20.96 9.65
CA GLU A 226 13.85 -19.74 9.22
C GLU A 226 13.17 -19.07 10.41
N TYR A 227 12.53 -19.84 11.29
CA TYR A 227 11.95 -19.32 12.53
C TYR A 227 13.00 -18.63 13.41
N ASP A 228 14.16 -19.28 13.60
CA ASP A 228 15.23 -18.70 14.43
C ASP A 228 15.78 -17.40 13.83
N ASN A 229 15.88 -17.29 12.49
CA ASN A 229 16.24 -16.05 11.81
C ASN A 229 15.20 -14.96 12.03
N VAL A 230 13.91 -15.30 11.92
CA VAL A 230 12.81 -14.35 12.16
C VAL A 230 12.83 -13.85 13.60
N VAL A 231 13.01 -14.72 14.59
CA VAL A 231 13.12 -14.33 16.00
C VAL A 231 14.28 -13.35 16.24
N ILE A 232 15.45 -13.61 15.65
CA ILE A 232 16.61 -12.70 15.76
C ILE A 232 16.28 -11.35 15.09
N ASN A 233 15.69 -11.36 13.91
CA ASN A 233 15.29 -10.13 13.22
C ASN A 233 14.29 -9.32 14.06
N MET A 234 13.32 -9.97 14.69
CA MET A 234 12.38 -9.32 15.61
C MET A 234 13.10 -8.68 16.82
N GLN A 235 14.01 -9.39 17.45
CA GLN A 235 14.77 -8.89 18.63
C GLN A 235 15.60 -7.65 18.30
N ILE A 236 16.07 -7.50 17.06
CA ILE A 236 16.87 -6.35 16.62
C ILE A 236 15.96 -5.22 16.15
N MET A 237 14.95 -5.53 15.35
CA MET A 237 14.14 -4.53 14.68
C MET A 237 13.09 -3.90 15.59
N PHE A 238 12.39 -4.67 16.44
CA PHE A 238 11.34 -4.11 17.30
C PHE A 238 11.86 -3.00 18.22
N PRO A 239 12.97 -3.16 18.96
CA PRO A 239 13.50 -2.07 19.79
C PRO A 239 13.84 -0.80 18.98
N ALA A 240 14.32 -0.96 17.77
CA ALA A 240 14.71 0.16 16.92
C ALA A 240 13.53 0.98 16.38
N ILE A 241 12.38 0.33 16.14
CA ILE A 241 11.21 0.99 15.55
C ILE A 241 10.10 1.29 16.56
N TRP A 242 10.19 0.77 17.79
CA TRP A 242 9.12 0.76 18.79
C TRP A 242 8.51 2.12 19.08
N GLU A 243 9.35 3.12 19.29
CA GLU A 243 8.89 4.48 19.62
C GLU A 243 8.07 5.13 18.48
N ARG A 244 8.27 4.68 17.26
CA ARG A 244 7.54 5.17 16.10
C ARG A 244 6.28 4.37 15.80
N LEU A 245 6.12 3.17 16.36
CA LEU A 245 4.94 2.34 16.12
C LEU A 245 3.70 2.99 16.74
N LYS A 246 2.60 2.95 16.02
CA LYS A 246 1.28 3.30 16.55
C LYS A 246 0.78 2.21 17.49
N ILE A 247 -0.28 2.54 18.20
CA ILE A 247 -0.85 1.66 19.22
C ILE A 247 -1.36 0.33 18.63
N GLU A 248 -1.80 0.34 17.38
CA GLU A 248 -2.31 -0.84 16.67
C GLU A 248 -1.19 -1.87 16.47
N GLU A 249 -0.02 -1.44 15.98
CA GLU A 249 1.12 -2.33 15.77
C GLU A 249 1.75 -2.80 17.09
N ARG A 250 1.77 -1.94 18.13
CA ARG A 250 2.22 -2.33 19.47
C ARG A 250 1.30 -3.39 20.07
N ARG A 251 -0.02 -3.22 19.91
CA ARG A 251 -1.00 -4.22 20.35
C ARG A 251 -0.88 -5.52 19.57
N ALA A 252 -0.62 -5.49 18.27
CA ALA A 252 -0.46 -6.72 17.49
C ALA A 252 0.63 -7.65 18.05
N LEU A 253 1.74 -7.09 18.58
CA LEU A 253 2.75 -7.88 19.28
C LEU A 253 2.22 -8.47 20.58
N ALA A 254 1.50 -7.68 21.39
CA ALA A 254 0.92 -8.12 22.67
C ALA A 254 -0.20 -9.16 22.48
N ASP A 255 -1.03 -8.98 21.45
CA ASP A 255 -2.08 -9.93 21.10
C ASP A 255 -1.47 -11.28 20.66
N ALA A 256 -0.42 -11.26 19.81
CA ALA A 256 0.31 -12.47 19.45
C ALA A 256 0.88 -13.20 20.68
N TYR A 257 1.46 -12.47 21.64
CA TYR A 257 1.93 -13.06 22.89
C TYR A 257 0.79 -13.73 23.69
N THR A 258 -0.36 -13.06 23.78
CA THR A 258 -1.54 -13.59 24.48
C THR A 258 -2.08 -14.84 23.78
N ASP A 259 -2.17 -14.83 22.46
CA ASP A 259 -2.67 -15.96 21.66
C ASP A 259 -1.79 -17.20 21.86
N TYR A 260 -0.47 -17.07 21.79
CA TYR A 260 0.46 -18.19 22.01
C TYR A 260 0.48 -18.66 23.47
N THR A 261 0.27 -17.75 24.43
CA THR A 261 0.13 -18.12 25.83
C THR A 261 -1.12 -18.98 26.03
N ASN A 262 -2.24 -18.60 25.45
CA ASN A 262 -3.49 -19.35 25.51
C ASN A 262 -3.40 -20.70 24.78
N ALA A 263 -2.64 -20.75 23.67
CA ALA A 263 -2.37 -21.98 22.93
C ALA A 263 -1.31 -22.88 23.58
N SER A 264 -0.68 -22.47 24.70
CA SER A 264 0.39 -23.18 25.40
C SER A 264 1.62 -23.45 24.51
N GLU A 265 1.91 -22.58 23.56
CA GLU A 265 3.09 -22.67 22.68
C GLU A 265 4.34 -22.11 23.36
N HIS A 266 4.87 -22.85 24.34
CA HIS A 266 5.92 -22.38 25.27
C HIS A 266 7.17 -21.79 24.59
N LYS A 267 7.63 -22.35 23.44
CA LYS A 267 8.79 -21.80 22.71
C LYS A 267 8.48 -20.41 22.20
N LYS A 268 7.36 -20.22 21.50
CA LYS A 268 6.96 -18.93 20.93
C LYS A 268 6.69 -17.90 22.03
N VAL A 269 6.06 -18.30 23.13
CA VAL A 269 5.87 -17.44 24.31
C VAL A 269 7.21 -16.98 24.89
N SER A 270 8.18 -17.88 25.04
CA SER A 270 9.51 -17.54 25.55
C SER A 270 10.26 -16.56 24.64
N ASP A 271 10.16 -16.73 23.32
CA ASP A 271 10.83 -15.86 22.36
C ASP A 271 10.17 -14.49 22.29
N LEU A 272 8.84 -14.41 22.27
CA LEU A 272 8.11 -13.14 22.36
C LEU A 272 8.34 -12.43 23.68
N ASN A 273 8.42 -13.16 24.81
CA ASN A 273 8.70 -12.58 26.12
C ASN A 273 10.00 -11.76 26.14
N LYS A 274 11.05 -12.26 25.48
CA LYS A 274 12.33 -11.55 25.36
C LYS A 274 12.17 -10.21 24.62
N ILE A 275 11.41 -10.22 23.52
CA ILE A 275 11.15 -9.02 22.72
C ILE A 275 10.30 -8.03 23.51
N MET A 276 9.22 -8.51 24.16
CA MET A 276 8.32 -7.69 24.95
C MET A 276 8.99 -7.01 26.14
N LEU A 277 9.95 -7.70 26.77
CA LEU A 277 10.77 -7.12 27.84
C LEU A 277 11.67 -5.99 27.31
N GLN A 278 12.28 -6.18 26.14
CA GLN A 278 13.16 -5.17 25.54
C GLN A 278 12.43 -3.86 25.20
N VAL A 279 11.15 -3.97 24.79
CA VAL A 279 10.37 -2.80 24.33
C VAL A 279 9.29 -2.36 25.33
N HIS A 280 9.26 -2.92 26.53
CA HIS A 280 8.27 -2.64 27.58
C HIS A 280 6.82 -2.81 27.09
N ALA A 281 6.56 -3.87 26.30
CA ALA A 281 5.28 -4.06 25.63
C ALA A 281 4.19 -4.68 26.51
N PHE A 282 4.48 -5.09 27.74
CA PHE A 282 3.50 -5.73 28.64
C PHE A 282 2.34 -4.81 29.04
N ASP A 283 2.53 -3.50 28.96
CA ASP A 283 1.45 -2.51 29.19
C ASP A 283 0.32 -2.63 28.15
N TYR A 284 0.55 -3.30 27.03
CA TYR A 284 -0.44 -3.51 25.97
C TYR A 284 -1.14 -4.88 26.05
N VAL A 285 -0.71 -5.77 26.94
CA VAL A 285 -1.36 -7.08 27.18
C VAL A 285 -2.68 -6.85 27.93
N LYS A 286 -3.74 -7.48 27.46
CA LYS A 286 -5.09 -7.40 28.09
C LYS A 286 -5.29 -8.51 29.09
#